data_b7dbbdaebe4084ffc390a58a04408430
#
_entry.id   b7dbbdaebe4084ffc390a58a04408430
#
_cell.length_a   1.000
_cell.length_b   1.000
_cell.length_c   1.000
_cell.angle_alpha   90.00
_cell.angle_beta   90.00
_cell.angle_gamma   90.00
#
_symmetry.space_group_name_H-M   'P 1'
#
loop_
_entity.id
_entity.type
_entity.pdbx_description
1 polymer ?
#
loop_
_entity_poly.entity_id
_entity_poly.type
_entity_poly.pdbx_seq_one_letter_code
_entity_poly.pdbx_strand_id
1 'polypeptide(L)'
;MARKKGDSKAVSKDKSKQERPDCYHDPERLLKTYRDVRWNLKLSMEHHRQDFEAEYGMSVTEYLEDVYAAGAEFAGTKLEHHANSMKRTAEMLKLIDNSMHLIRENYSEGEPFYWILYYTYLSPQKLSGIDEIVDRIKGHVPFITKDTYYKQRKRAMNTFASVLWGFTTRGDVDILNTFFAEIEHEGINT
;
A
#
# COMPACT_ATOMS: atom_id res chain seq x y z
N MET A 1 -56.04 22.32 -39.23
CA MET A 1 -55.49 21.09 -38.62
C MET A 1 -54.01 21.33 -38.32
N ALA A 2 -53.65 21.61 -37.10
CA ALA A 2 -52.31 21.91 -36.68
C ALA A 2 -51.80 20.72 -35.82
N ARG A 3 -50.71 20.06 -36.27
CA ARG A 3 -50.03 18.99 -35.51
C ARG A 3 -48.99 19.60 -34.57
N LYS A 4 -49.19 19.42 -33.25
CA LYS A 4 -48.24 19.70 -32.20
C LYS A 4 -47.06 18.73 -32.28
N LYS A 5 -45.81 19.26 -32.46
CA LYS A 5 -44.55 18.57 -32.23
C LYS A 5 -44.33 18.48 -30.71
N GLY A 6 -44.17 17.25 -30.23
CA GLY A 6 -43.78 17.00 -28.84
C GLY A 6 -42.28 17.16 -28.67
N ASP A 7 -41.89 18.02 -27.74
CA ASP A 7 -40.49 18.18 -27.28
C ASP A 7 -40.13 17.03 -26.35
N SER A 8 -39.28 16.14 -26.83
CA SER A 8 -38.62 15.14 -25.98
C SER A 8 -37.36 15.78 -25.36
N LYS A 9 -37.50 16.17 -24.08
CA LYS A 9 -36.36 16.53 -23.24
C LYS A 9 -35.44 15.32 -23.06
N ALA A 10 -34.26 15.40 -23.69
CA ALA A 10 -33.14 14.48 -23.43
C ALA A 10 -32.63 14.77 -22.02
N VAL A 11 -32.81 13.79 -21.13
CA VAL A 11 -32.19 13.77 -19.80
C VAL A 11 -30.71 13.44 -20.04
N SER A 12 -29.85 14.45 -19.92
CA SER A 12 -28.39 14.27 -19.87
C SER A 12 -28.05 13.52 -18.59
N LYS A 13 -27.70 12.26 -18.72
CA LYS A 13 -27.05 11.49 -17.64
C LYS A 13 -25.70 12.10 -17.36
N ASP A 14 -25.61 12.78 -16.26
CA ASP A 14 -24.36 13.26 -15.66
C ASP A 14 -23.47 12.03 -15.33
N LYS A 15 -22.46 11.79 -16.20
CA LYS A 15 -21.43 10.76 -16.04
C LYS A 15 -20.18 11.39 -15.45
N SER A 16 -20.26 11.97 -14.26
CA SER A 16 -19.07 12.48 -13.59
C SER A 16 -19.07 12.25 -12.09
N LYS A 17 -19.16 10.97 -11.69
CA LYS A 17 -18.59 10.53 -10.43
C LYS A 17 -17.87 9.23 -10.69
N GLN A 18 -16.73 9.35 -11.33
CA GLN A 18 -15.74 8.28 -11.34
C GLN A 18 -15.14 8.26 -9.94
N GLU A 19 -15.78 7.51 -9.04
CA GLU A 19 -15.23 7.17 -7.74
C GLU A 19 -13.83 6.63 -7.99
N ARG A 20 -12.82 7.35 -7.54
CA ARG A 20 -11.44 6.85 -7.55
C ARG A 20 -11.47 5.58 -6.71
N PRO A 21 -11.17 4.40 -7.28
CA PRO A 21 -11.14 3.20 -6.46
C PRO A 21 -10.17 3.45 -5.32
N ASP A 22 -10.63 3.28 -4.09
CA ASP A 22 -9.84 3.43 -2.88
C ASP A 22 -8.61 2.52 -3.02
N CYS A 23 -7.45 3.11 -3.28
CA CYS A 23 -6.19 2.37 -3.46
C CYS A 23 -5.84 1.53 -2.23
N TYR A 24 -6.40 1.89 -1.08
CA TYR A 24 -6.23 1.20 0.19
C TYR A 24 -6.93 -0.16 0.24
N HIS A 25 -7.95 -0.40 -0.57
CA HIS A 25 -8.70 -1.67 -0.59
C HIS A 25 -8.34 -2.59 -1.76
N ASP A 26 -7.37 -2.21 -2.60
CA ASP A 26 -6.86 -3.06 -3.69
C ASP A 26 -5.46 -3.59 -3.36
N PRO A 27 -5.36 -4.79 -2.75
CA PRO A 27 -4.08 -5.39 -2.38
C PRO A 27 -3.21 -5.72 -3.59
N GLU A 28 -3.81 -6.03 -4.74
CA GLU A 28 -3.05 -6.34 -5.95
C GLU A 28 -2.38 -5.08 -6.50
N ARG A 29 -3.08 -3.95 -6.50
CA ARG A 29 -2.52 -2.65 -6.90
C ARG A 29 -1.40 -2.24 -5.95
N LEU A 30 -1.60 -2.40 -4.65
CA LEU A 30 -0.61 -2.11 -3.63
C LEU A 30 0.68 -2.91 -3.85
N LEU A 31 0.57 -4.22 -4.07
CA LEU A 31 1.74 -5.06 -4.33
C LEU A 31 2.40 -4.77 -5.67
N LYS A 32 1.65 -4.41 -6.71
CA LYS A 32 2.21 -4.01 -8.01
C LYS A 32 3.07 -2.76 -7.93
N THR A 33 2.71 -1.82 -7.07
CA THR A 33 3.47 -0.57 -6.86
C THR A 33 4.60 -0.69 -5.84
N TYR A 34 4.68 -1.80 -5.09
CA TYR A 34 5.62 -1.98 -3.99
C TYR A 34 7.09 -1.70 -4.38
N ARG A 35 7.56 -2.26 -5.50
CA ARG A 35 8.95 -2.08 -5.96
C ARG A 35 9.26 -0.62 -6.28
N ASP A 36 8.35 0.04 -6.98
CA ASP A 36 8.51 1.43 -7.41
C ASP A 36 8.49 2.36 -6.19
N VAL A 37 7.56 2.13 -5.27
CA VAL A 37 7.47 2.90 -4.02
C VAL A 37 8.73 2.70 -3.16
N ARG A 38 9.20 1.46 -3.01
CA ARG A 38 10.43 1.16 -2.26
C ARG A 38 11.66 1.82 -2.88
N TRP A 39 11.77 1.79 -4.21
CA TRP A 39 12.86 2.43 -4.93
C TRP A 39 12.80 3.94 -4.79
N ASN A 40 11.62 4.54 -5.03
CA ASN A 40 11.43 5.98 -4.92
C ASN A 40 11.70 6.50 -3.50
N LEU A 41 11.27 5.76 -2.46
CA LEU A 41 11.59 6.10 -1.09
C LEU A 41 13.10 6.14 -0.85
N LYS A 42 13.83 5.12 -1.33
CA LYS A 42 15.30 5.06 -1.20
C LYS A 42 15.97 6.24 -1.90
N LEU A 43 15.55 6.55 -3.13
CA LEU A 43 16.07 7.69 -3.89
C LEU A 43 15.76 9.02 -3.20
N SER A 44 14.53 9.19 -2.71
CA SER A 44 14.11 10.41 -2.01
C SER A 44 14.91 10.62 -0.74
N MET A 45 15.12 9.56 0.06
CA MET A 45 15.96 9.64 1.27
C MET A 45 17.40 10.04 0.93
N GLU A 46 17.98 9.44 -0.10
CA GLU A 46 19.35 9.74 -0.50
C GLU A 46 19.48 11.17 -1.06
N HIS A 47 18.54 11.61 -1.87
CA HIS A 47 18.51 12.98 -2.43
C HIS A 47 18.39 14.02 -1.31
N HIS A 48 17.43 13.86 -0.40
CA HIS A 48 17.28 14.78 0.73
C HIS A 48 18.50 14.82 1.64
N ARG A 49 19.18 13.67 1.83
CA ARG A 49 20.44 13.63 2.59
C ARG A 49 21.53 14.46 1.90
N GLN A 50 21.70 14.30 0.60
CA GLN A 50 22.70 15.04 -0.18
C GLN A 50 22.42 16.54 -0.26
N ASP A 51 21.16 16.90 -0.51
CA ASP A 51 20.73 18.30 -0.53
C ASP A 51 20.96 18.97 0.82
N PHE A 52 20.65 18.27 1.90
CA PHE A 52 20.83 18.76 3.25
C PHE A 52 22.31 18.96 3.58
N GLU A 53 23.16 17.96 3.30
CA GLU A 53 24.61 18.06 3.49
C GLU A 53 25.22 19.20 2.67
N ALA A 54 24.73 19.42 1.43
CA ALA A 54 25.17 20.51 0.57
C ALA A 54 24.75 21.90 1.07
N GLU A 55 23.53 22.02 1.64
CA GLU A 55 22.98 23.27 2.12
C GLU A 55 23.55 23.68 3.48
N TYR A 56 23.70 22.73 4.41
CA TYR A 56 24.07 23.00 5.79
C TYR A 56 25.51 22.62 6.13
N GLY A 57 26.22 21.92 5.26
CA GLY A 57 27.61 21.49 5.48
C GLY A 57 27.79 20.45 6.60
N MET A 58 26.69 19.86 7.10
CA MET A 58 26.67 18.86 8.15
C MET A 58 25.62 17.78 7.86
N SER A 59 25.70 16.64 8.53
CA SER A 59 24.69 15.59 8.40
C SER A 59 23.37 15.99 9.05
N VAL A 60 22.26 15.34 8.60
CA VAL A 60 20.93 15.54 9.22
C VAL A 60 20.95 15.23 10.72
N THR A 61 21.72 14.22 11.13
CA THR A 61 21.83 13.83 12.55
C THR A 61 22.49 14.92 13.39
N GLU A 62 23.63 15.44 12.93
CA GLU A 62 24.34 16.53 13.60
C GLU A 62 23.46 17.80 13.70
N TYR A 63 22.79 18.15 12.62
CA TYR A 63 21.85 19.27 12.61
C TYR A 63 20.71 19.09 13.62
N LEU A 64 20.12 17.89 13.70
CA LEU A 64 19.06 17.59 14.67
C LEU A 64 19.56 17.70 16.11
N GLU A 65 20.75 17.21 16.41
CA GLU A 65 21.38 17.33 17.73
C GLU A 65 21.58 18.80 18.13
N ASP A 66 22.07 19.63 17.20
CA ASP A 66 22.28 21.06 17.41
C ASP A 66 20.95 21.80 17.65
N VAL A 67 19.92 21.49 16.88
CA VAL A 67 18.58 22.10 17.00
C VAL A 67 17.91 21.69 18.32
N TYR A 68 18.00 20.42 18.72
CA TYR A 68 17.51 19.97 20.03
C TYR A 68 18.25 20.64 21.18
N ALA A 69 19.57 20.79 21.07
CA ALA A 69 20.38 21.49 22.07
C ALA A 69 20.00 22.97 22.17
N ALA A 70 19.61 23.60 21.07
CA ALA A 70 19.15 24.99 21.03
C ALA A 70 17.67 25.17 21.47
N GLY A 71 16.94 24.11 21.75
CA GLY A 71 15.52 24.16 22.16
C GLY A 71 14.57 24.63 21.05
N ALA A 72 14.96 24.53 19.79
CA ALA A 72 14.12 24.93 18.66
C ALA A 72 13.14 23.82 18.26
N GLU A 73 11.92 24.20 17.88
CA GLU A 73 10.88 23.28 17.41
C GLU A 73 10.91 23.16 15.88
N PHE A 74 10.83 21.93 15.40
CA PHE A 74 10.72 21.60 13.97
C PHE A 74 9.30 21.72 13.40
N ALA A 75 8.32 21.94 14.27
CA ALA A 75 6.91 21.93 13.90
C ALA A 75 6.60 22.93 12.78
N GLY A 76 5.95 22.45 11.72
CA GLY A 76 5.49 23.26 10.59
C GLY A 76 6.53 23.55 9.50
N THR A 77 7.72 22.97 9.57
CA THR A 77 8.75 23.15 8.53
C THR A 77 8.52 22.24 7.31
N LYS A 78 9.04 22.64 6.14
CA LYS A 78 9.02 21.78 4.93
C LYS A 78 9.75 20.45 5.19
N LEU A 79 10.82 20.48 5.97
CA LEU A 79 11.60 19.31 6.34
C LEU A 79 10.75 18.32 7.13
N GLU A 80 9.95 18.79 8.09
CA GLU A 80 9.02 17.96 8.85
C GLU A 80 7.97 17.30 7.94
N HIS A 81 7.37 18.05 7.02
CA HIS A 81 6.39 17.50 6.09
C HIS A 81 6.99 16.39 5.21
N HIS A 82 8.20 16.58 4.70
CA HIS A 82 8.89 15.56 3.90
C HIS A 82 9.25 14.34 4.74
N ALA A 83 9.78 14.53 5.94
CA ALA A 83 10.11 13.44 6.87
C ALA A 83 8.87 12.62 7.23
N ASN A 84 7.75 13.27 7.53
CA ASN A 84 6.49 12.61 7.86
C ASN A 84 5.90 11.84 6.66
N SER A 85 6.06 12.35 5.44
CA SER A 85 5.64 11.65 4.23
C SER A 85 6.48 10.38 3.98
N MET A 86 7.81 10.50 4.09
CA MET A 86 8.72 9.36 3.97
C MET A 86 8.48 8.32 5.05
N LYS A 87 8.26 8.76 6.30
CA LYS A 87 7.93 7.89 7.43
C LYS A 87 6.67 7.08 7.16
N ARG A 88 5.57 7.71 6.74
CA ARG A 88 4.32 7.00 6.40
C ARG A 88 4.53 5.97 5.30
N THR A 89 5.29 6.30 4.27
CA THR A 89 5.63 5.38 3.18
C THR A 89 6.45 4.20 3.69
N ALA A 90 7.46 4.44 4.53
CA ALA A 90 8.28 3.39 5.15
C ALA A 90 7.44 2.48 6.06
N GLU A 91 6.52 3.04 6.85
CA GLU A 91 5.60 2.29 7.71
C GLU A 91 4.68 1.39 6.89
N MET A 92 4.15 1.88 5.75
CA MET A 92 3.34 1.06 4.84
C MET A 92 4.15 -0.09 4.23
N LEU A 93 5.37 0.14 3.77
CA LEU A 93 6.25 -0.92 3.25
C LEU A 93 6.54 -1.96 4.34
N LYS A 94 6.82 -1.52 5.57
CA LYS A 94 7.04 -2.40 6.72
C LYS A 94 5.79 -3.23 7.05
N LEU A 95 4.60 -2.64 6.94
CA LEU A 95 3.34 -3.34 7.15
C LEU A 95 3.14 -4.45 6.12
N ILE A 96 3.45 -4.19 4.84
CA ILE A 96 3.42 -5.20 3.78
C ILE A 96 4.39 -6.33 4.09
N ASP A 97 5.65 -6.02 4.42
CA ASP A 97 6.68 -7.02 4.73
C ASP A 97 6.27 -7.87 5.95
N ASN A 98 5.77 -7.25 7.02
CA ASN A 98 5.28 -7.96 8.20
C ASN A 98 4.09 -8.87 7.87
N SER A 99 3.14 -8.40 7.05
CA SER A 99 2.00 -9.20 6.61
C SER A 99 2.44 -10.45 5.85
N MET A 100 3.45 -10.30 5.00
CA MET A 100 4.05 -11.41 4.26
C MET A 100 4.71 -12.44 5.19
N HIS A 101 5.45 -11.98 6.20
CA HIS A 101 6.06 -12.87 7.21
C HIS A 101 5.01 -13.59 8.05
N LEU A 102 3.97 -12.89 8.49
CA LEU A 102 2.86 -13.49 9.25
C LEU A 102 2.16 -14.60 8.46
N ILE A 103 1.95 -14.41 7.15
CA ILE A 103 1.39 -15.45 6.27
C ILE A 103 2.31 -16.67 6.25
N ARG A 104 3.61 -16.43 6.04
CA ARG A 104 4.59 -17.51 5.96
C ARG A 104 4.63 -18.36 7.21
N GLU A 105 4.60 -17.73 8.38
CA GLU A 105 4.80 -18.39 9.67
C GLU A 105 3.53 -19.04 10.23
N ASN A 106 2.36 -18.44 9.97
CA ASN A 106 1.14 -18.81 10.67
C ASN A 106 0.07 -19.47 9.78
N TYR A 107 0.25 -19.47 8.46
CA TYR A 107 -0.73 -20.06 7.56
C TYR A 107 -0.28 -21.44 7.06
N SER A 108 -1.20 -22.41 6.97
CA SER A 108 -0.87 -23.79 6.58
C SER A 108 -0.24 -23.91 5.18
N GLU A 109 -0.61 -23.03 4.26
CA GLU A 109 -0.01 -22.90 2.93
C GLU A 109 0.88 -21.64 2.84
N GLY A 110 1.41 -21.16 3.95
CA GLY A 110 2.11 -19.89 4.07
C GLY A 110 3.40 -19.84 3.28
N GLU A 111 4.19 -20.90 3.29
CA GLU A 111 5.46 -20.98 2.55
C GLU A 111 5.24 -20.83 1.02
N PRO A 112 4.35 -21.62 0.37
CA PRO A 112 4.01 -21.40 -1.03
C PRO A 112 3.48 -20.00 -1.32
N PHE A 113 2.58 -19.46 -0.49
CA PHE A 113 1.99 -18.15 -0.68
C PHE A 113 3.02 -17.04 -0.58
N TYR A 114 3.92 -17.13 0.39
CA TYR A 114 5.02 -16.18 0.54
C TYR A 114 5.88 -16.11 -0.73
N TRP A 115 6.38 -17.25 -1.22
CA TRP A 115 7.28 -17.26 -2.37
C TRP A 115 6.60 -16.85 -3.68
N ILE A 116 5.31 -17.19 -3.84
CA ILE A 116 4.53 -16.75 -5.00
C ILE A 116 4.39 -15.23 -5.01
N LEU A 117 3.99 -14.61 -3.90
CA LEU A 117 3.83 -13.15 -3.83
C LEU A 117 5.20 -12.45 -3.86
N TYR A 118 6.21 -13.00 -3.19
CA TYR A 118 7.55 -12.43 -3.16
C TYR A 118 8.14 -12.32 -4.58
N TYR A 119 8.23 -13.40 -5.32
CA TYR A 119 8.81 -13.35 -6.67
C TYR A 119 7.94 -12.60 -7.67
N THR A 120 6.65 -12.58 -7.48
CA THR A 120 5.73 -11.84 -8.36
C THR A 120 5.83 -10.33 -8.13
N TYR A 121 5.91 -9.87 -6.87
CA TYR A 121 5.71 -8.46 -6.54
C TYR A 121 6.83 -7.81 -5.72
N LEU A 122 7.45 -8.53 -4.77
CA LEU A 122 8.32 -7.93 -3.75
C LEU A 122 9.81 -8.05 -4.07
N SER A 123 10.23 -9.09 -4.80
CA SER A 123 11.66 -9.31 -5.10
C SER A 123 12.29 -8.04 -5.69
N PRO A 124 13.52 -7.67 -5.30
CA PRO A 124 14.16 -6.44 -5.80
C PRO A 124 14.26 -6.40 -7.32
N GLN A 125 14.44 -7.56 -7.94
CA GLN A 125 14.55 -7.71 -9.38
C GLN A 125 13.20 -8.10 -9.96
N LYS A 126 12.67 -7.30 -10.90
CA LYS A 126 11.47 -7.65 -11.65
C LYS A 126 11.83 -8.77 -12.65
N LEU A 127 11.17 -9.90 -12.50
CA LEU A 127 11.34 -11.04 -13.41
C LEU A 127 10.58 -10.78 -14.71
N SER A 128 11.13 -11.26 -15.82
CA SER A 128 10.66 -10.91 -17.17
C SER A 128 9.39 -11.65 -17.60
N GLY A 129 9.02 -12.72 -16.92
CA GLY A 129 7.84 -13.51 -17.28
C GLY A 129 7.47 -14.56 -16.27
N ILE A 130 6.32 -15.18 -16.50
CA ILE A 130 5.77 -16.20 -15.60
C ILE A 130 6.64 -17.44 -15.53
N ASP A 131 7.31 -17.79 -16.62
CA ASP A 131 8.21 -18.95 -16.65
C ASP A 131 9.37 -18.75 -15.67
N GLU A 132 9.99 -17.59 -15.70
CA GLU A 132 11.07 -17.24 -14.79
C GLU A 132 10.58 -17.19 -13.33
N ILE A 133 9.40 -16.63 -13.11
CA ILE A 133 8.80 -16.60 -11.76
C ILE A 133 8.59 -18.03 -11.24
N VAL A 134 7.97 -18.90 -12.04
CA VAL A 134 7.70 -20.29 -11.66
C VAL A 134 9.00 -21.05 -11.41
N ASP A 135 10.03 -20.85 -12.23
CA ASP A 135 11.32 -21.49 -12.04
C ASP A 135 12.03 -21.06 -10.75
N ARG A 136 11.93 -19.77 -10.38
CA ARG A 136 12.43 -19.30 -9.07
C ARG A 136 11.65 -19.90 -7.90
N ILE A 137 10.34 -20.02 -8.04
CA ILE A 137 9.49 -20.59 -6.98
C ILE A 137 9.77 -22.08 -6.80
N LYS A 138 10.08 -22.83 -7.85
CA LYS A 138 10.40 -24.27 -7.76
C LYS A 138 11.53 -24.59 -6.76
N GLY A 139 12.45 -23.67 -6.56
CA GLY A 139 13.52 -23.82 -5.54
C GLY A 139 12.98 -23.88 -4.10
N HIS A 140 11.78 -23.39 -3.84
CA HIS A 140 11.14 -23.33 -2.53
C HIS A 140 9.88 -24.19 -2.46
N VAL A 141 9.16 -24.31 -3.58
CA VAL A 141 7.89 -25.04 -3.70
C VAL A 141 8.03 -26.07 -4.80
N PRO A 142 8.46 -27.30 -4.46
CA PRO A 142 8.60 -28.37 -5.45
C PRO A 142 7.28 -28.64 -6.19
N PHE A 143 7.40 -29.00 -7.47
CA PHE A 143 6.27 -29.40 -8.33
C PHE A 143 5.25 -28.29 -8.68
N ILE A 144 5.54 -27.02 -8.43
CA ILE A 144 4.69 -25.93 -8.88
C ILE A 144 4.66 -25.88 -10.41
N THR A 145 3.45 -25.83 -10.98
CA THR A 145 3.18 -25.63 -12.40
C THR A 145 2.60 -24.24 -12.65
N LYS A 146 2.54 -23.79 -13.91
CA LYS A 146 1.89 -22.52 -14.25
C LYS A 146 0.43 -22.47 -13.80
N ASP A 147 -0.32 -23.54 -13.99
CA ASP A 147 -1.74 -23.59 -13.60
C ASP A 147 -1.90 -23.53 -12.07
N THR A 148 -1.04 -24.25 -11.35
CA THR A 148 -1.00 -24.21 -9.90
C THR A 148 -0.60 -22.83 -9.40
N TYR A 149 0.39 -22.19 -10.03
CA TYR A 149 0.81 -20.83 -9.72
C TYR A 149 -0.36 -19.83 -9.82
N TYR A 150 -1.14 -19.82 -10.90
CA TYR A 150 -2.26 -18.91 -11.04
C TYR A 150 -3.33 -19.11 -9.98
N LYS A 151 -3.68 -20.37 -9.69
CA LYS A 151 -4.65 -20.71 -8.64
C LYS A 151 -4.17 -20.27 -7.26
N GLN A 152 -2.93 -20.60 -6.93
CA GLN A 152 -2.34 -20.26 -5.63
C GLN A 152 -2.08 -18.76 -5.50
N ARG A 153 -1.68 -18.06 -6.57
CA ARG A 153 -1.51 -16.60 -6.55
C ARG A 153 -2.79 -15.89 -6.14
N LYS A 154 -3.94 -16.32 -6.68
CA LYS A 154 -5.24 -15.74 -6.31
C LYS A 154 -5.57 -15.98 -4.82
N ARG A 155 -5.32 -17.19 -4.33
CA ARG A 155 -5.54 -17.54 -2.92
C ARG A 155 -4.58 -16.76 -2.01
N ALA A 156 -3.30 -16.72 -2.35
CA ALA A 156 -2.29 -15.96 -1.63
C ALA A 156 -2.63 -14.46 -1.55
N MET A 157 -3.13 -13.88 -2.64
CA MET A 157 -3.58 -12.49 -2.66
C MET A 157 -4.76 -12.24 -1.72
N ASN A 158 -5.74 -13.14 -1.69
CA ASN A 158 -6.87 -13.03 -0.77
C ASN A 158 -6.42 -13.16 0.70
N THR A 159 -5.51 -14.11 0.97
CA THR A 159 -4.93 -14.28 2.32
C THR A 159 -4.13 -13.04 2.73
N PHE A 160 -3.32 -12.49 1.83
CA PHE A 160 -2.59 -11.25 2.07
C PHE A 160 -3.53 -10.07 2.36
N ALA A 161 -4.60 -9.91 1.58
CA ALA A 161 -5.61 -8.89 1.83
C ALA A 161 -6.24 -9.04 3.23
N SER A 162 -6.59 -10.26 3.61
CA SER A 162 -7.18 -10.55 4.93
C SER A 162 -6.22 -10.25 6.09
N VAL A 163 -4.93 -10.52 5.92
CA VAL A 163 -3.91 -10.22 6.95
C VAL A 163 -3.61 -8.73 7.00
N LEU A 164 -3.45 -8.08 5.83
CA LEU A 164 -3.09 -6.67 5.74
C LEU A 164 -4.18 -5.75 6.30
N TRP A 165 -5.43 -6.01 5.95
CA TRP A 165 -6.57 -5.18 6.33
C TRP A 165 -7.29 -5.68 7.59
N GLY A 166 -6.75 -6.73 8.23
CA GLY A 166 -7.40 -7.35 9.37
C GLY A 166 -8.70 -8.02 8.97
N PHE A 167 -9.66 -8.06 9.89
CA PHE A 167 -10.92 -8.77 9.74
C PHE A 167 -11.96 -8.08 8.84
N THR A 168 -11.54 -7.24 7.89
CA THR A 168 -12.46 -6.64 6.91
C THR A 168 -12.93 -7.67 5.87
N THR A 169 -13.42 -8.81 6.31
CA THR A 169 -14.29 -9.66 5.51
C THR A 169 -15.68 -9.02 5.46
N ARG A 170 -16.46 -9.32 4.41
CA ARG A 170 -17.78 -8.70 4.18
C ARG A 170 -18.76 -8.76 5.38
N GLY A 171 -18.53 -9.65 6.36
CA GLY A 171 -19.33 -9.73 7.58
C GLY A 171 -18.95 -8.74 8.67
N ASP A 172 -17.72 -8.21 8.63
CA ASP A 172 -17.19 -7.38 9.72
C ASP A 172 -17.23 -5.88 9.40
N VAL A 173 -17.56 -5.51 8.14
CA VAL A 173 -17.75 -4.10 7.74
C VAL A 173 -18.87 -3.46 8.55
N ASP A 174 -19.95 -4.22 8.84
CA ASP A 174 -21.05 -3.72 9.65
C ASP A 174 -20.65 -3.51 11.12
N ILE A 175 -19.80 -4.39 11.67
CA ILE A 175 -19.25 -4.26 13.03
C ILE A 175 -18.32 -3.05 13.12
N LEU A 176 -17.44 -2.87 12.13
CA LEU A 176 -16.54 -1.72 12.07
C LEU A 176 -17.30 -0.40 11.87
N ASN A 177 -18.29 -0.37 10.99
CA ASN A 177 -19.10 0.82 10.79
C ASN A 177 -19.87 1.19 12.07
N THR A 178 -20.40 0.20 12.79
CA THR A 178 -21.07 0.41 14.08
C THR A 178 -20.09 0.95 15.12
N PHE A 179 -18.89 0.38 15.21
CA PHE A 179 -17.85 0.80 16.14
C PHE A 179 -17.39 2.25 15.88
N PHE A 180 -17.16 2.63 14.62
CA PHE A 180 -16.77 3.99 14.29
C PHE A 180 -17.90 5.00 14.49
N ALA A 181 -19.15 4.62 14.24
CA ALA A 181 -20.31 5.46 14.53
C ALA A 181 -20.46 5.73 16.05
N GLU A 182 -20.18 4.76 16.90
CA GLU A 182 -20.21 4.91 18.36
C GLU A 182 -19.12 5.89 18.84
N ILE A 183 -17.89 5.81 18.29
CA ILE A 183 -16.79 6.73 18.64
C ILE A 183 -17.12 8.17 18.22
N GLU A 184 -17.75 8.39 17.05
CA GLU A 184 -18.15 9.73 16.61
C GLU A 184 -19.25 10.33 17.51
N HIS A 185 -20.15 9.51 18.06
CA HIS A 185 -21.18 9.98 18.99
C HIS A 185 -20.64 10.31 20.39
N GLU A 186 -19.61 9.60 20.86
CA GLU A 186 -18.98 9.90 22.15
C GLU A 186 -18.06 11.14 22.10
N GLY A 187 -17.47 11.44 20.94
CA GLY A 187 -16.60 12.61 20.73
C GLY A 187 -17.33 13.96 20.64
N ILE A 188 -18.65 13.97 20.54
CA ILE A 188 -19.48 15.21 20.43
C ILE A 188 -19.99 15.67 21.82
N ASN A 189 -19.86 14.85 22.86
CA ASN A 189 -20.37 15.14 24.21
C ASN A 189 -19.29 15.56 25.22
N THR A 190 -18.10 15.96 24.76
CA THR A 190 -17.04 16.56 25.58
C THR A 190 -16.70 17.94 25.06
#